data_6f7f2b1f4bc3cc9fd519c5b2986cc220
#
_entry.id   6f7f2b1f4bc3cc9fd519c5b2986cc220
#
_cell.length_a   1.000
_cell.length_b   1.000
_cell.length_c   1.000
_cell.angle_alpha   90.00
_cell.angle_beta   90.00
_cell.angle_gamma   90.00
#
_symmetry.space_group_name_H-M   'P 1'
#
loop_
_entity.id
_entity.type
_entity.pdbx_description
1 polymer ?
#
loop_
_entity_poly.entity_id
_entity_poly.type
_entity_poly.pdbx_seq_one_letter_code
_entity_poly.pdbx_strand_id
1 'polypeptide(L)'
;MDSYDAVRDLHAWRTDWNIGVKVLRRWFIVHRNGNPGLAFVFVDEHGSRIYGTCGATCYEYFERVCLEGGWVRLTNFGLIRSDWERKERVTKHKSQITLNSETKASRIRPLSEDPFMNFVDFDDIYNRPYNLLYPVDLIGVLVNVGELLTSDSSSGSTEKTLKFTIKNLEDRTVNCLAHGDFAVDIKNQTVGVDGPVAICVLTDWMINKYQDEITIHDHENIGFSRFFVTPPIDEVLIYRRKIWEKIKKRMEDARNHGM
;
A
#
# COMPACT_ATOMS: atom_id res chain seq x y z
N MET A 1 20.10 -17.94 17.13
CA MET A 1 19.23 -17.11 16.27
C MET A 1 18.81 -18.00 15.11
N ASP A 2 17.52 -18.14 14.87
CA ASP A 2 17.05 -18.87 13.69
C ASP A 2 17.51 -18.08 12.45
N SER A 3 18.24 -18.75 11.56
CA SER A 3 18.64 -18.14 10.28
C SER A 3 17.47 -18.30 9.31
N TYR A 4 17.01 -17.18 8.75
CA TYR A 4 15.99 -17.16 7.70
C TYR A 4 16.63 -16.90 6.34
N ASP A 5 16.05 -17.51 5.30
CA ASP A 5 16.41 -17.22 3.92
C ASP A 5 15.85 -15.85 3.53
N ALA A 6 16.60 -15.07 2.75
CA ALA A 6 16.12 -13.77 2.28
C ALA A 6 15.07 -13.93 1.17
N VAL A 7 14.00 -13.14 1.23
CA VAL A 7 12.90 -13.19 0.25
C VAL A 7 13.41 -12.95 -1.18
N ARG A 8 14.36 -12.03 -1.37
CA ARG A 8 14.94 -11.72 -2.69
C ARG A 8 15.58 -12.91 -3.40
N ASP A 9 16.01 -13.94 -2.64
CA ASP A 9 16.72 -15.11 -3.14
C ASP A 9 15.77 -16.28 -3.47
N LEU A 10 14.47 -16.15 -3.19
CA LEU A 10 13.48 -17.20 -3.40
C LEU A 10 13.31 -17.51 -4.89
N HIS A 11 13.40 -18.80 -5.22
CA HIS A 11 13.20 -19.32 -6.57
C HIS A 11 12.66 -20.76 -6.54
N ALA A 12 12.00 -21.18 -7.62
CA ALA A 12 11.28 -22.46 -7.68
C ALA A 12 12.18 -23.71 -7.74
N TRP A 13 13.48 -23.57 -7.95
CA TRP A 13 14.42 -24.69 -8.03
C TRP A 13 14.79 -25.31 -6.67
N ARG A 14 14.53 -24.57 -5.58
CA ARG A 14 14.73 -25.01 -4.20
C ARG A 14 13.38 -25.07 -3.49
N THR A 15 13.17 -26.06 -2.63
CA THR A 15 11.88 -26.30 -1.94
C THR A 15 11.96 -26.25 -0.41
N ASP A 16 13.17 -26.30 0.16
CA ASP A 16 13.43 -26.30 1.60
C ASP A 16 13.61 -24.89 2.20
N TRP A 17 12.89 -23.90 1.65
CA TRP A 17 12.93 -22.53 2.11
C TRP A 17 12.38 -22.36 3.53
N ASN A 18 13.05 -21.52 4.32
CA ASN A 18 12.67 -21.13 5.68
C ASN A 18 12.76 -19.62 5.80
N ILE A 19 11.63 -18.92 5.73
CA ILE A 19 11.60 -17.45 5.74
C ILE A 19 10.92 -16.91 7.00
N GLY A 20 11.45 -15.79 7.51
CA GLY A 20 10.82 -14.96 8.53
C GLY A 20 10.30 -13.68 7.87
N VAL A 21 8.99 -13.47 7.88
CA VAL A 21 8.38 -12.36 7.15
C VAL A 21 7.27 -11.69 7.97
N LYS A 22 7.13 -10.37 7.75
CA LYS A 22 5.98 -9.60 8.22
C LYS A 22 4.85 -9.72 7.19
N VAL A 23 3.62 -9.90 7.65
CA VAL A 23 2.41 -9.80 6.82
C VAL A 23 2.12 -8.31 6.62
N LEU A 24 2.60 -7.74 5.51
CA LEU A 24 2.45 -6.32 5.24
C LEU A 24 1.02 -5.98 4.83
N ARG A 25 0.39 -6.85 4.02
CA ARG A 25 -1.01 -6.74 3.58
C ARG A 25 -1.66 -8.12 3.53
N ARG A 26 -2.96 -8.13 3.77
CA ARG A 26 -3.81 -9.30 3.62
C ARG A 26 -5.20 -8.87 3.15
N TRP A 27 -5.74 -9.57 2.14
CA TRP A 27 -7.10 -9.34 1.65
C TRP A 27 -7.73 -10.60 1.11
N PHE A 28 -9.06 -10.61 1.01
CA PHE A 28 -9.81 -11.71 0.41
C PHE A 28 -9.74 -11.64 -1.11
N ILE A 29 -9.62 -12.81 -1.74
CA ILE A 29 -9.68 -12.96 -3.19
C ILE A 29 -10.67 -14.06 -3.55
N VAL A 30 -11.18 -13.98 -4.78
CA VAL A 30 -11.92 -15.07 -5.41
C VAL A 30 -11.04 -15.58 -6.55
N HIS A 31 -10.70 -16.86 -6.49
CA HIS A 31 -9.92 -17.50 -7.56
C HIS A 31 -10.77 -17.65 -8.83
N ARG A 32 -10.12 -17.86 -10.00
CA ARG A 32 -10.80 -18.03 -11.30
C ARG A 32 -11.87 -19.13 -11.31
N ASN A 33 -11.75 -20.13 -10.45
CA ASN A 33 -12.73 -21.21 -10.26
C ASN A 33 -13.88 -20.87 -9.30
N GLY A 34 -13.99 -19.63 -8.86
CA GLY A 34 -15.02 -19.15 -7.94
C GLY A 34 -14.75 -19.44 -6.45
N ASN A 35 -13.67 -20.15 -6.13
CA ASN A 35 -13.35 -20.47 -4.73
C ASN A 35 -12.76 -19.27 -3.99
N PRO A 36 -13.11 -19.08 -2.70
CA PRO A 36 -12.51 -18.05 -1.87
C PRO A 36 -11.06 -18.38 -1.54
N GLY A 37 -10.28 -17.34 -1.24
CA GLY A 37 -8.91 -17.47 -0.79
C GLY A 37 -8.42 -16.18 -0.13
N LEU A 38 -7.16 -16.18 0.31
CA LEU A 38 -6.48 -15.01 0.80
C LEU A 38 -5.27 -14.70 -0.05
N ALA A 39 -5.04 -13.44 -0.22
CA ALA A 39 -3.82 -12.90 -0.79
C ALA A 39 -3.04 -12.14 0.27
N PHE A 40 -1.72 -12.12 0.10
CA PHE A 40 -0.78 -11.53 1.04
C PHE A 40 0.31 -10.77 0.30
N VAL A 41 0.80 -9.71 0.91
CA VAL A 41 2.16 -9.21 0.67
C VAL A 41 2.97 -9.50 1.91
N PHE A 42 3.98 -10.31 1.75
CA PHE A 42 4.99 -10.58 2.76
C PHE A 42 6.23 -9.71 2.52
N VAL A 43 6.89 -9.30 3.59
CA VAL A 43 8.15 -8.55 3.55
C VAL A 43 9.13 -9.13 4.56
N ASP A 44 10.39 -9.33 4.17
CA ASP A 44 11.46 -9.73 5.09
C ASP A 44 12.05 -8.53 5.85
N GLU A 45 12.96 -8.81 6.79
CA GLU A 45 13.65 -7.76 7.57
C GLU A 45 14.50 -6.81 6.73
N HIS A 46 14.80 -7.18 5.47
CA HIS A 46 15.56 -6.39 4.52
C HIS A 46 14.67 -5.55 3.58
N GLY A 47 13.34 -5.62 3.73
CA GLY A 47 12.38 -4.88 2.91
C GLY A 47 12.06 -5.56 1.57
N SER A 48 12.52 -6.79 1.32
CA SER A 48 12.16 -7.53 0.10
C SER A 48 10.74 -8.04 0.19
N ARG A 49 9.88 -7.64 -0.76
CA ARG A 49 8.45 -7.98 -0.77
C ARG A 49 8.16 -9.12 -1.75
N ILE A 50 7.27 -10.03 -1.36
CA ILE A 50 6.76 -11.11 -2.21
C ILE A 50 5.26 -11.28 -2.04
N TYR A 51 4.58 -11.51 -3.17
CA TYR A 51 3.16 -11.83 -3.20
C TYR A 51 2.93 -13.29 -2.84
N GLY A 52 1.89 -13.57 -2.08
CA GLY A 52 1.48 -14.92 -1.72
C GLY A 52 -0.03 -15.10 -1.76
N THR A 53 -0.48 -16.34 -2.05
CA THR A 53 -1.90 -16.70 -2.03
C THR A 53 -2.13 -18.02 -1.35
N CYS A 54 -3.32 -18.21 -0.79
CA CYS A 54 -3.84 -19.53 -0.40
C CYS A 54 -5.25 -19.73 -0.94
N GLY A 55 -5.63 -20.98 -1.15
CA GLY A 55 -6.96 -21.35 -1.62
C GLY A 55 -7.90 -21.74 -0.48
N ALA A 56 -9.15 -22.08 -0.84
CA ALA A 56 -10.25 -22.38 0.06
C ALA A 56 -9.96 -23.45 1.13
N THR A 57 -9.12 -24.43 0.82
CA THR A 57 -8.84 -25.56 1.72
C THR A 57 -8.01 -25.22 2.94
N CYS A 58 -7.32 -24.09 2.92
CA CYS A 58 -6.40 -23.70 3.99
C CYS A 58 -6.53 -22.20 4.41
N TYR A 59 -7.49 -21.47 3.81
CA TYR A 59 -7.57 -20.02 4.07
C TYR A 59 -7.88 -19.71 5.54
N GLU A 60 -8.75 -20.46 6.22
CA GLU A 60 -9.08 -20.24 7.63
C GLU A 60 -7.87 -20.40 8.57
N TYR A 61 -6.97 -21.33 8.24
CA TYR A 61 -5.74 -21.50 8.98
C TYR A 61 -4.84 -20.28 8.84
N PHE A 62 -4.60 -19.83 7.61
CA PHE A 62 -3.73 -18.67 7.37
C PHE A 62 -4.37 -17.35 7.79
N GLU A 63 -5.70 -17.24 7.75
CA GLU A 63 -6.41 -16.10 8.29
C GLU A 63 -6.15 -15.90 9.79
N ARG A 64 -6.08 -16.99 10.55
CA ARG A 64 -5.79 -16.95 11.99
C ARG A 64 -4.33 -16.72 12.32
N VAL A 65 -3.41 -17.27 11.53
CA VAL A 65 -1.97 -17.23 11.81
C VAL A 65 -1.30 -15.99 11.22
N CYS A 66 -1.61 -15.65 9.97
CA CYS A 66 -1.01 -14.55 9.22
C CYS A 66 -1.83 -13.26 9.41
N LEU A 67 -1.72 -12.64 10.58
CA LEU A 67 -2.37 -11.36 10.87
C LEU A 67 -1.57 -10.22 10.25
N GLU A 68 -2.24 -9.25 9.62
CA GLU A 68 -1.61 -8.04 9.09
C GLU A 68 -0.82 -7.31 10.19
N GLY A 69 0.41 -6.91 9.89
CA GLY A 69 1.36 -6.35 10.84
C GLY A 69 2.16 -7.37 11.65
N GLY A 70 1.72 -8.63 11.73
CA GLY A 70 2.39 -9.70 12.47
C GLY A 70 3.56 -10.32 11.69
N TRP A 71 4.54 -10.85 12.42
CA TRP A 71 5.65 -11.61 11.87
C TRP A 71 5.39 -13.10 11.95
N VAL A 72 5.68 -13.81 10.86
CA VAL A 72 5.50 -15.26 10.76
C VAL A 72 6.73 -15.93 10.14
N ARG A 73 7.02 -17.14 10.62
CA ARG A 73 7.91 -18.08 9.96
C ARG A 73 7.09 -18.92 9.00
N LEU A 74 7.54 -19.05 7.76
CA LEU A 74 6.92 -19.91 6.74
C LEU A 74 7.93 -20.95 6.25
N THR A 75 7.48 -22.20 6.14
CA THR A 75 8.22 -23.33 5.54
C THR A 75 7.28 -24.21 4.74
N ASN A 76 7.80 -25.02 3.83
CA ASN A 76 7.05 -25.96 2.97
C ASN A 76 5.97 -25.26 2.12
N PHE A 77 6.27 -24.09 1.62
CA PHE A 77 5.40 -23.38 0.68
C PHE A 77 5.84 -23.61 -0.76
N GLY A 78 4.89 -23.55 -1.68
CA GLY A 78 5.20 -23.58 -3.11
C GLY A 78 5.66 -22.21 -3.63
N LEU A 79 6.49 -22.24 -4.68
CA LEU A 79 6.85 -21.05 -5.44
C LEU A 79 6.47 -21.24 -6.89
N ILE A 80 5.71 -20.32 -7.43
CA ILE A 80 5.37 -20.28 -8.85
C ILE A 80 5.86 -18.96 -9.46
N ARG A 81 6.00 -18.94 -10.78
CA ARG A 81 6.35 -17.71 -11.48
C ARG A 81 5.24 -16.68 -11.30
N SER A 82 5.60 -15.45 -10.99
CA SER A 82 4.65 -14.35 -10.91
C SER A 82 3.95 -14.16 -12.25
N ASP A 83 2.65 -13.88 -12.22
CA ASP A 83 1.87 -13.60 -13.43
C ASP A 83 2.30 -12.26 -14.04
N TRP A 84 3.04 -12.35 -15.17
CA TRP A 84 3.58 -11.20 -15.89
C TRP A 84 2.55 -10.50 -16.77
N GLU A 85 1.38 -11.11 -16.98
CA GLU A 85 0.32 -10.58 -17.84
C GLU A 85 -0.61 -9.61 -17.08
N ARG A 86 -0.51 -9.53 -15.76
CA ARG A 86 -1.32 -8.60 -14.97
C ARG A 86 -0.96 -7.16 -15.30
N LYS A 87 -1.98 -6.33 -15.51
CA LYS A 87 -1.83 -4.88 -15.71
C LYS A 87 -1.32 -4.18 -14.46
N GLU A 88 -1.71 -4.65 -13.27
CA GLU A 88 -1.30 -4.12 -11.98
C GLU A 88 -0.68 -5.24 -11.14
N ARG A 89 0.46 -4.97 -10.56
CA ARG A 89 1.24 -5.92 -9.78
C ARG A 89 1.42 -5.42 -8.35
N VAL A 90 1.32 -6.32 -7.41
CA VAL A 90 1.47 -5.97 -5.99
C VAL A 90 2.92 -5.96 -5.52
N THR A 91 3.82 -6.71 -6.18
CA THR A 91 5.26 -6.76 -5.84
C THR A 91 6.14 -6.91 -7.07
N LYS A 92 7.43 -6.54 -6.93
CA LYS A 92 8.45 -6.66 -8.00
C LYS A 92 9.09 -8.06 -8.07
N HIS A 93 8.79 -8.95 -7.12
CA HIS A 93 9.39 -10.28 -7.07
C HIS A 93 8.98 -11.14 -8.27
N LYS A 94 9.94 -11.88 -8.85
CA LYS A 94 9.71 -12.74 -10.04
C LYS A 94 8.89 -13.99 -9.74
N SER A 95 8.84 -14.40 -8.47
CA SER A 95 8.05 -15.54 -7.99
C SER A 95 6.95 -15.05 -7.04
N GLN A 96 5.93 -15.88 -6.85
CA GLN A 96 4.92 -15.72 -5.82
C GLN A 96 4.81 -16.99 -4.99
N ILE A 97 4.46 -16.83 -3.72
CA ILE A 97 4.25 -17.92 -2.76
C ILE A 97 2.86 -18.53 -2.97
N THR A 98 2.78 -19.85 -3.01
CA THR A 98 1.54 -20.59 -2.89
C THR A 98 1.52 -21.30 -1.53
N LEU A 99 0.61 -20.89 -0.67
CA LEU A 99 0.37 -21.52 0.62
C LEU A 99 -0.65 -22.65 0.45
N ASN A 100 -0.35 -23.81 0.98
CA ASN A 100 -1.17 -25.02 0.88
C ASN A 100 -1.27 -25.72 2.25
N SER A 101 -1.91 -26.90 2.29
CA SER A 101 -2.09 -27.69 3.52
C SER A 101 -0.80 -28.20 4.16
N GLU A 102 0.30 -28.29 3.40
CA GLU A 102 1.62 -28.71 3.89
C GLU A 102 2.45 -27.54 4.42
N THR A 103 2.09 -26.32 4.05
CA THR A 103 2.78 -25.10 4.50
C THR A 103 2.62 -24.93 6.00
N LYS A 104 3.74 -24.80 6.68
CA LYS A 104 3.78 -24.52 8.12
C LYS A 104 3.98 -23.03 8.33
N ALA A 105 3.08 -22.43 9.09
CA ALA A 105 3.19 -21.04 9.52
C ALA A 105 3.16 -20.97 11.05
N SER A 106 4.06 -20.19 11.62
CA SER A 106 4.09 -19.93 13.07
C SER A 106 4.43 -18.46 13.33
N ARG A 107 3.76 -17.86 14.31
CA ARG A 107 4.07 -16.50 14.72
C ARG A 107 5.46 -16.44 15.36
N ILE A 108 6.22 -15.41 15.05
CA ILE A 108 7.55 -15.14 15.58
C ILE A 108 7.62 -13.72 16.17
N ARG A 109 8.66 -13.43 16.91
CA ARG A 109 8.95 -12.07 17.35
C ARG A 109 9.30 -11.20 16.13
N PRO A 110 9.00 -9.89 16.18
CA PRO A 110 9.44 -8.97 15.14
C PRO A 110 10.93 -9.09 14.87
N LEU A 111 11.31 -9.17 13.60
CA LEU A 111 12.70 -9.14 13.14
C LEU A 111 13.15 -7.71 12.84
N SER A 112 12.20 -6.78 12.63
CA SER A 112 12.43 -5.37 12.41
C SER A 112 11.22 -4.57 12.87
N GLU A 113 11.45 -3.36 13.36
CA GLU A 113 10.41 -2.37 13.68
C GLU A 113 10.05 -1.47 12.48
N ASP A 114 10.73 -1.67 11.34
CA ASP A 114 10.49 -0.90 10.12
C ASP A 114 9.03 -1.04 9.67
N PRO A 115 8.31 0.06 9.40
CA PRO A 115 6.97 0.03 8.81
C PRO A 115 6.98 -0.45 7.35
N PHE A 116 8.15 -0.49 6.70
CA PHE A 116 8.37 -0.87 5.31
C PHE A 116 7.57 -0.01 4.32
N MET A 117 7.39 1.26 4.62
CA MET A 117 6.84 2.24 3.69
C MET A 117 7.95 2.77 2.79
N ASN A 118 7.67 2.88 1.50
CA ASN A 118 8.61 3.40 0.51
C ASN A 118 7.99 4.59 -0.20
N PHE A 119 8.04 5.76 0.45
CA PHE A 119 7.48 6.99 -0.08
C PHE A 119 8.23 7.46 -1.32
N VAL A 120 7.48 7.77 -2.37
CA VAL A 120 8.01 8.37 -3.60
C VAL A 120 7.79 9.87 -3.60
N ASP A 121 8.75 10.60 -4.17
CA ASP A 121 8.64 12.03 -4.38
C ASP A 121 7.63 12.33 -5.50
N PHE A 122 6.80 13.38 -5.32
CA PHE A 122 5.83 13.79 -6.35
C PHE A 122 6.53 14.26 -7.62
N ASP A 123 7.70 14.90 -7.50
CA ASP A 123 8.49 15.30 -8.66
C ASP A 123 8.99 14.10 -9.47
N ASP A 124 9.32 13.00 -8.79
CA ASP A 124 9.70 11.77 -9.47
C ASP A 124 8.55 11.17 -10.27
N ILE A 125 7.30 11.23 -9.75
CA ILE A 125 6.11 10.75 -10.46
C ILE A 125 5.92 11.51 -11.77
N TYR A 126 6.13 12.83 -11.77
CA TYR A 126 5.95 13.67 -12.96
C TYR A 126 7.11 13.58 -13.95
N ASN A 127 8.35 13.55 -13.45
CA ASN A 127 9.54 13.81 -14.26
C ASN A 127 10.31 12.54 -14.66
N ARG A 128 10.05 11.40 -14.00
CA ARG A 128 10.77 10.14 -14.29
C ARG A 128 9.85 9.13 -14.97
N PRO A 129 10.40 8.21 -15.80
CA PRO A 129 9.65 7.08 -16.31
C PRO A 129 9.35 6.11 -15.17
N TYR A 130 8.26 6.34 -14.47
CA TYR A 130 7.82 5.45 -13.39
C TYR A 130 7.25 4.16 -13.96
N ASN A 131 7.53 3.04 -13.31
CA ASN A 131 6.91 1.79 -13.71
C ASN A 131 5.49 1.71 -13.15
N LEU A 132 4.52 2.07 -13.99
CA LEU A 132 3.09 2.16 -13.68
C LEU A 132 2.46 0.80 -13.30
N LEU A 133 3.22 -0.29 -13.44
CA LEU A 133 2.75 -1.64 -13.08
C LEU A 133 2.79 -1.91 -11.57
N TYR A 134 3.47 -1.07 -10.79
CA TYR A 134 3.68 -1.31 -9.36
C TYR A 134 3.13 -0.19 -8.51
N PRO A 135 2.62 -0.54 -7.32
CA PRO A 135 2.11 0.44 -6.38
C PRO A 135 3.22 1.30 -5.78
N VAL A 136 2.81 2.46 -5.29
CA VAL A 136 3.66 3.45 -4.62
C VAL A 136 3.06 3.84 -3.28
N ASP A 137 3.91 4.29 -2.37
CA ASP A 137 3.50 4.92 -1.13
C ASP A 137 3.71 6.43 -1.22
N LEU A 138 2.77 7.21 -0.70
CA LEU A 138 2.77 8.67 -0.74
C LEU A 138 2.51 9.25 0.64
N ILE A 139 3.17 10.38 0.92
CA ILE A 139 2.89 11.21 2.09
C ILE A 139 2.67 12.65 1.64
N GLY A 140 1.61 13.28 2.12
CA GLY A 140 1.28 14.64 1.73
C GLY A 140 0.24 15.28 2.64
N VAL A 141 0.08 16.60 2.50
CA VAL A 141 -0.99 17.34 3.17
C VAL A 141 -2.27 17.21 2.35
N LEU A 142 -3.36 16.85 3.00
CA LEU A 142 -4.68 16.87 2.39
C LEU A 142 -5.10 18.31 2.09
N VAL A 143 -5.34 18.61 0.81
CA VAL A 143 -5.70 19.98 0.37
C VAL A 143 -7.18 20.10 0.11
N ASN A 144 -7.74 19.08 -0.54
CA ASN A 144 -9.14 19.08 -0.93
C ASN A 144 -9.71 17.67 -0.91
N VAL A 145 -10.97 17.54 -0.47
CA VAL A 145 -11.75 16.31 -0.55
C VAL A 145 -13.06 16.65 -1.24
N GLY A 146 -13.25 16.06 -2.40
CA GLY A 146 -14.47 16.25 -3.20
C GLY A 146 -15.71 15.59 -2.58
N GLU A 147 -16.81 15.70 -3.29
CA GLU A 147 -18.02 14.96 -2.95
C GLU A 147 -17.91 13.49 -3.40
N LEU A 148 -18.58 12.62 -2.67
CA LEU A 148 -18.73 11.22 -3.05
C LEU A 148 -19.70 11.16 -4.25
N LEU A 149 -19.16 10.82 -5.42
CA LEU A 149 -19.95 10.66 -6.62
C LEU A 149 -20.47 9.22 -6.70
N THR A 150 -21.72 9.12 -7.13
CA THR A 150 -22.39 7.83 -7.36
C THR A 150 -22.81 7.77 -8.81
N SER A 151 -22.35 6.76 -9.54
CA SER A 151 -22.74 6.53 -10.93
C SER A 151 -23.31 5.13 -11.09
N ASP A 152 -24.38 5.02 -11.85
CA ASP A 152 -24.92 3.72 -12.24
C ASP A 152 -24.06 3.16 -13.38
N SER A 153 -23.46 1.99 -13.16
CA SER A 153 -22.73 1.32 -14.23
C SER A 153 -23.70 0.66 -15.21
N SER A 154 -23.24 0.45 -16.44
CA SER A 154 -24.01 -0.26 -17.46
C SER A 154 -24.38 -1.71 -17.07
N SER A 155 -23.74 -2.25 -16.03
CA SER A 155 -24.02 -3.57 -15.43
C SER A 155 -25.10 -3.54 -14.33
N GLY A 156 -25.68 -2.35 -14.01
CA GLY A 156 -26.67 -2.19 -12.94
C GLY A 156 -26.10 -2.14 -11.54
N SER A 157 -24.77 -2.09 -11.39
CA SER A 157 -24.12 -1.85 -10.11
C SER A 157 -23.87 -0.35 -9.92
N THR A 158 -24.06 0.13 -8.71
CA THR A 158 -23.75 1.51 -8.33
C THR A 158 -22.28 1.60 -7.97
N GLU A 159 -21.53 2.37 -8.74
CA GLU A 159 -20.12 2.64 -8.47
C GLU A 159 -19.98 3.97 -7.73
N LYS A 160 -19.23 3.95 -6.63
CA LYS A 160 -18.91 5.13 -5.82
C LYS A 160 -17.48 5.56 -6.10
N THR A 161 -17.26 6.86 -6.27
CA THR A 161 -15.91 7.41 -6.45
C THR A 161 -15.72 8.66 -5.62
N LEU A 162 -14.49 8.84 -5.12
CA LEU A 162 -14.06 10.01 -4.36
C LEU A 162 -12.79 10.57 -4.96
N LYS A 163 -12.83 11.84 -5.38
CA LYS A 163 -11.65 12.59 -5.78
C LYS A 163 -11.14 13.42 -4.61
N PHE A 164 -9.84 13.39 -4.36
CA PHE A 164 -9.19 14.23 -3.37
C PHE A 164 -7.79 14.63 -3.86
N THR A 165 -7.20 15.62 -3.24
CA THR A 165 -5.88 16.14 -3.64
C THR A 165 -4.98 16.21 -2.42
N ILE A 166 -3.76 15.70 -2.56
CA ILE A 166 -2.71 15.85 -1.56
C ILE A 166 -1.56 16.69 -2.13
N LYS A 167 -0.82 17.35 -1.25
CA LYS A 167 0.26 18.26 -1.59
C LYS A 167 1.54 17.88 -0.84
N ASN A 168 2.68 17.89 -1.53
CA ASN A 168 3.98 17.66 -0.91
C ASN A 168 4.57 18.93 -0.24
N LEU A 169 5.78 18.81 0.31
CA LEU A 169 6.48 19.91 0.95
C LEU A 169 6.89 21.02 -0.03
N GLU A 170 7.05 20.72 -1.30
CA GLU A 170 7.42 21.62 -2.39
C GLU A 170 6.21 22.31 -3.04
N ASP A 171 5.00 22.18 -2.43
CA ASP A 171 3.71 22.69 -2.91
C ASP A 171 3.22 22.04 -4.22
N ARG A 172 3.84 20.93 -4.66
CA ARG A 172 3.33 20.13 -5.77
C ARG A 172 2.15 19.30 -5.31
N THR A 173 1.12 19.23 -6.14
CA THR A 173 -0.11 18.47 -5.87
C THR A 173 -0.20 17.24 -6.74
N VAL A 174 -0.87 16.20 -6.23
CA VAL A 174 -1.32 15.05 -7.01
C VAL A 174 -2.81 14.83 -6.76
N ASN A 175 -3.53 14.48 -7.82
CA ASN A 175 -4.94 14.13 -7.77
C ASN A 175 -5.06 12.64 -7.46
N CYS A 176 -5.89 12.31 -6.48
CA CYS A 176 -6.15 10.95 -6.05
C CYS A 176 -7.62 10.59 -6.33
N LEU A 177 -7.85 9.33 -6.68
CA LEU A 177 -9.17 8.79 -6.96
C LEU A 177 -9.32 7.46 -6.21
N ALA A 178 -10.35 7.36 -5.38
CA ALA A 178 -10.71 6.13 -4.68
C ALA A 178 -12.06 5.61 -5.17
N HIS A 179 -12.25 4.29 -5.09
CA HIS A 179 -13.42 3.60 -5.63
C HIS A 179 -14.16 2.79 -4.56
N GLY A 180 -15.45 2.52 -4.83
CA GLY A 180 -16.29 1.63 -4.04
C GLY A 180 -16.47 2.04 -2.57
N ASP A 181 -16.50 1.06 -1.69
CA ASP A 181 -16.63 1.30 -0.25
C ASP A 181 -15.38 1.94 0.34
N PHE A 182 -14.21 1.74 -0.27
CA PHE A 182 -12.99 2.41 0.15
C PHE A 182 -13.08 3.94 -0.03
N ALA A 183 -13.75 4.41 -1.09
CA ALA A 183 -14.04 5.83 -1.26
C ALA A 183 -14.92 6.39 -0.13
N VAL A 184 -15.91 5.61 0.31
CA VAL A 184 -16.78 5.96 1.46
C VAL A 184 -15.96 6.03 2.75
N ASP A 185 -15.09 5.05 2.99
CA ASP A 185 -14.24 5.01 4.18
C ASP A 185 -13.28 6.21 4.25
N ILE A 186 -12.67 6.61 3.13
CA ILE A 186 -11.83 7.79 3.05
C ILE A 186 -12.65 9.06 3.33
N LYS A 187 -13.84 9.20 2.72
CA LYS A 187 -14.72 10.35 2.99
C LYS A 187 -15.03 10.45 4.48
N ASN A 188 -15.39 9.34 5.13
CA ASN A 188 -15.70 9.30 6.55
C ASN A 188 -14.48 9.66 7.42
N GLN A 189 -13.29 9.18 7.10
CA GLN A 189 -12.06 9.52 7.82
C GLN A 189 -11.66 11.00 7.67
N THR A 190 -12.12 11.66 6.63
CA THR A 190 -11.80 13.08 6.35
C THR A 190 -12.87 14.05 6.84
N VAL A 191 -14.04 13.58 7.27
CA VAL A 191 -15.07 14.41 7.89
C VAL A 191 -14.60 14.89 9.27
N GLY A 192 -14.64 16.20 9.51
CA GLY A 192 -14.26 16.78 10.80
C GLY A 192 -12.76 16.81 11.07
N VAL A 193 -11.94 16.59 10.05
CA VAL A 193 -10.48 16.80 10.12
C VAL A 193 -10.23 18.32 10.04
N ASP A 194 -10.68 19.05 11.07
CA ASP A 194 -10.58 20.51 11.20
C ASP A 194 -9.25 20.92 11.85
N GLY A 195 -8.15 20.48 11.29
CA GLY A 195 -6.81 20.92 11.71
C GLY A 195 -6.13 21.74 10.63
N PRO A 196 -5.22 22.66 11.00
CA PRO A 196 -4.50 23.47 10.00
C PRO A 196 -3.66 22.63 9.03
N VAL A 197 -3.39 21.37 9.37
CA VAL A 197 -2.58 20.45 8.53
C VAL A 197 -2.98 19.01 8.79
N ALA A 198 -3.75 18.42 7.89
CA ALA A 198 -4.01 16.98 7.85
C ALA A 198 -2.96 16.29 6.96
N ILE A 199 -2.10 15.47 7.55
CA ILE A 199 -1.11 14.70 6.79
C ILE A 199 -1.71 13.35 6.44
N CYS A 200 -1.79 13.05 5.14
CA CYS A 200 -2.26 11.77 4.66
C CYS A 200 -1.10 10.87 4.26
N VAL A 201 -1.23 9.61 4.59
CA VAL A 201 -0.35 8.53 4.14
C VAL A 201 -1.18 7.57 3.28
N LEU A 202 -0.75 7.41 2.05
CA LEU A 202 -1.32 6.50 1.07
C LEU A 202 -0.30 5.38 0.86
N THR A 203 -0.70 4.13 1.05
CA THR A 203 0.20 3.00 0.79
C THR A 203 -0.39 2.05 -0.23
N ASP A 204 0.47 1.56 -1.10
CA ASP A 204 0.11 0.61 -2.16
C ASP A 204 -0.94 1.17 -3.15
N TRP A 205 -0.78 2.44 -3.55
CA TRP A 205 -1.60 3.10 -4.57
C TRP A 205 -0.95 3.03 -5.96
N MET A 206 -1.77 3.05 -7.01
CA MET A 206 -1.33 2.94 -8.40
C MET A 206 -1.22 4.32 -9.05
N ILE A 207 -0.27 4.45 -9.97
CA ILE A 207 -0.11 5.65 -10.79
C ILE A 207 -0.77 5.37 -12.14
N ASN A 208 -1.74 6.19 -12.53
CA ASN A 208 -2.29 6.23 -13.87
C ASN A 208 -1.79 7.48 -14.58
N LYS A 209 -1.26 7.31 -15.78
CA LYS A 209 -0.84 8.39 -16.65
C LYS A 209 -1.60 8.28 -17.96
N TYR A 210 -2.50 9.25 -18.18
CA TYR A 210 -3.25 9.33 -19.42
C TYR A 210 -2.98 10.70 -20.07
N GLN A 211 -2.43 10.71 -21.27
CA GLN A 211 -1.88 11.91 -21.92
C GLN A 211 -0.83 12.56 -20.99
N ASP A 212 -1.07 13.83 -20.58
CA ASP A 212 -0.19 14.56 -19.66
C ASP A 212 -0.78 14.64 -18.23
N GLU A 213 -1.93 14.00 -18.00
CA GLU A 213 -2.56 13.97 -16.68
C GLU A 213 -2.11 12.74 -15.89
N ILE A 214 -1.69 12.99 -14.65
CA ILE A 214 -1.34 11.96 -13.69
C ILE A 214 -2.38 11.91 -12.59
N THR A 215 -2.91 10.70 -12.37
CA THR A 215 -3.86 10.41 -11.30
C THR A 215 -3.32 9.25 -10.46
N ILE A 216 -3.43 9.37 -9.16
CA ILE A 216 -3.13 8.29 -8.22
C ILE A 216 -4.46 7.63 -7.85
N HIS A 217 -4.55 6.31 -8.00
CA HIS A 217 -5.79 5.60 -7.69
C HIS A 217 -5.52 4.36 -6.82
N ASP A 218 -6.54 3.91 -6.10
CA ASP A 218 -6.48 2.66 -5.36
C ASP A 218 -6.34 1.47 -6.31
N HIS A 219 -5.72 0.42 -5.82
CA HIS A 219 -5.48 -0.80 -6.59
C HIS A 219 -6.79 -1.57 -6.83
N GLU A 220 -6.93 -2.23 -7.99
CA GLU A 220 -8.10 -3.06 -8.35
C GLU A 220 -8.44 -4.15 -7.31
N ASN A 221 -7.44 -4.63 -6.56
CA ASN A 221 -7.66 -5.57 -5.47
C ASN A 221 -8.23 -4.86 -4.25
N ILE A 222 -9.51 -5.07 -3.99
CA ILE A 222 -10.23 -4.52 -2.83
C ILE A 222 -9.50 -4.88 -1.53
N GLY A 223 -9.20 -3.86 -0.72
CA GLY A 223 -8.51 -4.03 0.56
C GLY A 223 -6.99 -4.11 0.48
N PHE A 224 -6.38 -3.88 -0.69
CA PHE A 224 -4.92 -3.80 -0.82
C PHE A 224 -4.38 -2.40 -0.51
N SER A 225 -4.91 -1.35 -1.15
CA SER A 225 -4.53 0.03 -0.85
C SER A 225 -4.99 0.47 0.54
N ARG A 226 -4.23 1.35 1.18
CA ARG A 226 -4.57 1.95 2.48
C ARG A 226 -4.50 3.47 2.41
N PHE A 227 -5.33 4.09 3.22
CA PHE A 227 -5.35 5.54 3.45
C PHE A 227 -5.38 5.79 4.95
N PHE A 228 -4.51 6.67 5.42
CA PHE A 228 -4.44 7.05 6.82
C PHE A 228 -4.37 8.57 6.94
N VAL A 229 -5.09 9.12 7.92
CA VAL A 229 -4.97 10.52 8.30
C VAL A 229 -4.12 10.61 9.55
N THR A 230 -2.97 11.26 9.42
CA THR A 230 -2.04 11.54 10.51
C THR A 230 -1.70 10.31 11.37
N PRO A 231 -1.29 9.18 10.77
CA PRO A 231 -0.93 8.00 11.54
C PRO A 231 0.29 8.26 12.44
N PRO A 232 0.41 7.56 13.59
CA PRO A 232 1.49 7.77 14.56
C PRO A 232 2.78 7.04 14.12
N ILE A 233 3.36 7.45 13.00
CA ILE A 233 4.64 6.95 12.46
C ILE A 233 5.67 8.06 12.40
N ASP A 234 6.96 7.70 12.44
CA ASP A 234 8.07 8.66 12.49
C ASP A 234 8.11 9.55 11.26
N GLU A 235 7.80 9.03 10.09
CA GLU A 235 7.75 9.78 8.84
C GLU A 235 6.73 10.92 8.90
N VAL A 236 5.57 10.70 9.51
CA VAL A 236 4.55 11.74 9.71
C VAL A 236 5.04 12.80 10.70
N LEU A 237 5.74 12.40 11.76
CA LEU A 237 6.32 13.34 12.71
C LEU A 237 7.39 14.22 12.07
N ILE A 238 8.28 13.62 11.28
CA ILE A 238 9.31 14.33 10.51
C ILE A 238 8.66 15.28 9.49
N TYR A 239 7.65 14.79 8.76
CA TYR A 239 6.94 15.58 7.75
C TYR A 239 6.23 16.79 8.38
N ARG A 240 5.56 16.59 9.52
CA ARG A 240 4.91 17.66 10.28
C ARG A 240 5.90 18.73 10.73
N ARG A 241 7.09 18.33 11.23
CA ARG A 241 8.14 19.27 11.61
C ARG A 241 8.57 20.14 10.43
N LYS A 242 8.84 19.55 9.28
CA LYS A 242 9.22 20.27 8.05
C LYS A 242 8.15 21.26 7.60
N ILE A 243 6.85 20.91 7.74
CA ILE A 243 5.74 21.81 7.43
C ILE A 243 5.79 23.05 8.38
N TRP A 244 5.96 22.83 9.67
CA TRP A 244 6.02 23.92 10.64
C TRP A 244 7.21 24.84 10.41
N GLU A 245 8.38 24.29 10.09
CA GLU A 245 9.57 25.08 9.73
C GLU A 245 9.29 25.94 8.48
N LYS A 246 8.65 25.38 7.46
CA LYS A 246 8.27 26.11 6.24
C LYS A 246 7.26 27.23 6.53
N ILE A 247 6.25 26.97 7.35
CA ILE A 247 5.26 28.00 7.77
C ILE A 247 5.97 29.11 8.53
N LYS A 248 6.81 28.76 9.51
CA LYS A 248 7.56 29.74 10.30
C LYS A 248 8.43 30.64 9.42
N LYS A 249 9.17 30.06 8.51
CA LYS A 249 9.99 30.83 7.54
C LYS A 249 9.16 31.79 6.71
N ARG A 250 8.02 31.35 6.17
CA ARG A 250 7.10 32.22 5.41
C ARG A 250 6.57 33.37 6.23
N MET A 251 6.26 33.16 7.50
CA MET A 251 5.80 34.23 8.41
C MET A 251 6.92 35.24 8.72
N GLU A 252 8.15 34.78 8.88
CA GLU A 252 9.33 35.63 9.07
C GLU A 252 9.62 36.47 7.81
N ASP A 253 9.59 35.83 6.63
CA ASP A 253 9.79 36.54 5.36
C ASP A 253 8.69 37.59 5.11
N ALA A 254 7.44 37.29 5.42
CA ALA A 254 6.32 38.23 5.31
C ALA A 254 6.47 39.44 6.25
N ARG A 255 6.99 39.23 7.48
CA ARG A 255 7.28 40.33 8.41
C ARG A 255 8.42 41.22 7.92
N ASN A 256 9.45 40.63 7.32
CA ASN A 256 10.61 41.36 6.83
C ASN A 256 10.35 42.18 5.53
N HIS A 257 9.34 41.77 4.74
CA HIS A 257 8.95 42.47 3.51
C HIS A 257 7.74 43.38 3.66
N GLY A 258 7.13 43.43 4.84
CA GLY A 258 5.96 44.26 5.15
C GLY A 258 6.30 45.56 5.92
N MET A 259 7.59 45.90 5.99
CA MET A 259 8.06 47.22 6.50
C MET A 259 8.50 48.13 5.40
#